data_ed350f91b1f14a98a83710e2241ac31c
#
_entry.id   ed350f91b1f14a98a83710e2241ac31c
#
_cell.length_a   1.000
_cell.length_b   1.000
_cell.length_c   1.000
_cell.angle_alpha   90.00
_cell.angle_beta   90.00
_cell.angle_gamma   90.00
#
_symmetry.space_group_name_H-M   'P 1'
#
loop_
_entity.id
_entity.type
_entity.pdbx_description
1 polymer ?
#
loop_
_entity_poly.entity_id
_entity_poly.type
_entity_poly.pdbx_seq_one_letter_code
_entity_poly.pdbx_strand_id
1 'polypeptide(L)' 'MKVEEFLNELCDVLGRDPNSLSLDDTPKTVEQWDSIGHLSIISTVDEALGVSVDDEQMRTFTSIGELVERLKARNAFQE' A
#
# COMPACT_ATOMS: atom_id res chain seq x y z
N MET A 1 9.70 -8.68 4.20
CA MET A 1 9.78 -7.46 3.36
C MET A 1 9.77 -6.22 4.24
N LYS A 2 10.59 -5.25 3.91
CA LYS A 2 10.63 -3.98 4.65
C LYS A 2 9.62 -3.01 4.08
N VAL A 3 9.23 -2.01 4.89
CA VAL A 3 8.27 -0.99 4.45
C VAL A 3 8.76 -0.30 3.17
N GLU A 4 10.04 0.04 3.11
CA GLU A 4 10.62 0.70 1.95
C GLU A 4 10.47 -0.13 0.67
N GLU A 5 10.71 -1.43 0.78
CA GLU A 5 10.54 -2.34 -0.34
C GLU A 5 9.08 -2.42 -0.79
N PHE A 6 8.17 -2.45 0.18
CA PHE A 6 6.74 -2.47 -0.09
C PHE A 6 6.29 -1.20 -0.82
N LEU A 7 6.77 -0.04 -0.37
CA LEU A 7 6.43 1.23 -1.03
C LEU A 7 6.90 1.25 -2.48
N ASN A 8 8.07 0.67 -2.77
CA ASN A 8 8.57 0.59 -4.14
C ASN A 8 7.76 -0.38 -4.99
N GLU A 9 7.25 -1.46 -4.39
CA GLU A 9 6.32 -2.34 -5.09
C GLU A 9 5.03 -1.60 -5.46
N LEU A 10 4.52 -0.76 -4.56
CA LEU A 10 3.36 0.06 -4.86
C LEU A 10 3.64 1.06 -5.98
N CYS A 11 4.82 1.66 -5.99
CA CYS A 11 5.22 2.56 -7.08
C CYS A 11 5.19 1.83 -8.41
N ASP A 12 5.70 0.60 -8.44
CA ASP A 12 5.75 -0.19 -9.66
C ASP A 12 4.34 -0.49 -10.19
N VAL A 13 3.44 -0.94 -9.33
CA VAL A 13 2.07 -1.28 -9.77
C VAL A 13 1.25 -0.05 -10.14
N LEU A 14 1.57 1.10 -9.57
CA LEU A 14 0.89 2.36 -9.89
C LEU A 14 1.52 3.08 -11.07
N GLY A 15 2.64 2.58 -11.60
CA GLY A 15 3.32 3.21 -12.71
C GLY A 15 4.06 4.49 -12.32
N ARG A 16 4.58 4.56 -11.10
CA ARG A 16 5.31 5.72 -10.59
C ARG A 16 6.80 5.40 -10.47
N ASP A 17 7.61 6.45 -10.39
CA ASP A 17 9.04 6.29 -10.17
C ASP A 17 9.32 5.70 -8.79
N PRO A 18 10.38 4.90 -8.65
CA PRO A 18 10.77 4.37 -7.34
C PRO A 18 11.00 5.51 -6.34
N ASN A 19 10.63 5.26 -5.09
CA ASN A 19 10.77 6.22 -3.99
C ASN A 19 9.92 7.49 -4.15
N SER A 20 8.90 7.45 -4.99
CA SER A 20 8.01 8.60 -5.20
C SER A 20 6.79 8.62 -4.29
N LEU A 21 6.58 7.55 -3.50
CA LEU A 21 5.48 7.49 -2.53
C LEU A 21 6.01 7.75 -1.12
N SER A 22 5.25 8.48 -0.33
CA SER A 22 5.54 8.71 1.08
C SER A 22 4.33 8.30 1.93
N LEU A 23 4.54 8.20 3.24
CA LEU A 23 3.46 7.85 4.15
C LEU A 23 2.35 8.90 4.19
N ASP A 24 2.66 10.13 3.82
CA ASP A 24 1.69 11.22 3.78
C ASP A 24 0.82 11.23 2.53
N ASP A 25 1.14 10.40 1.55
CA ASP A 25 0.40 10.39 0.29
C ASP A 25 -1.01 9.83 0.47
N THR A 26 -1.94 10.45 -0.25
CA THR A 26 -3.36 10.10 -0.25
C THR A 26 -3.85 10.03 -1.69
N PRO A 27 -5.07 9.56 -1.93
CA PRO A 27 -5.65 9.59 -3.28
C PRO A 27 -5.69 11.00 -3.90
N LYS A 28 -5.62 12.05 -3.07
CA LYS A 28 -5.60 13.42 -3.58
C LYS A 28 -4.23 13.83 -4.09
N THR A 29 -3.17 13.23 -3.56
CA THR A 29 -1.79 13.56 -3.96
C THR A 29 -1.21 12.55 -4.96
N VAL A 30 -1.84 11.39 -5.11
CA VAL A 30 -1.39 10.34 -6.03
C VAL A 30 -2.44 10.19 -7.13
N GLU A 31 -2.14 10.75 -8.28
CA GLU A 31 -3.07 10.74 -9.40
C GLU A 31 -3.51 9.33 -9.81
N GLN A 32 -2.60 8.36 -9.70
CA GLN A 32 -2.87 6.99 -10.09
C GLN A 32 -3.69 6.22 -9.05
N TRP A 33 -3.95 6.81 -7.90
CA TRP A 33 -4.71 6.17 -6.84
C TRP A 33 -6.20 6.46 -7.01
N ASP A 34 -6.77 5.93 -8.07
CA ASP A 34 -8.21 5.91 -8.33
C ASP A 34 -8.76 4.55 -7.89
N SER A 35 -9.96 4.19 -8.33
CA SER A 35 -10.58 2.92 -7.96
C SER A 35 -9.74 1.73 -8.41
N ILE A 36 -9.19 1.79 -9.61
CA ILE A 36 -8.34 0.72 -10.14
C ILE A 36 -7.01 0.68 -9.38
N GLY A 37 -6.42 1.85 -9.12
CA GLY A 37 -5.19 1.94 -8.35
C GLY A 37 -5.35 1.39 -6.95
N HIS A 38 -6.48 1.67 -6.31
CA HIS A 38 -6.78 1.13 -4.98
C HIS A 38 -6.82 -0.39 -4.98
N LEU A 39 -7.48 -0.98 -5.98
CA LEU A 39 -7.52 -2.44 -6.12
C LEU A 39 -6.13 -3.02 -6.39
N SER A 40 -5.30 -2.30 -7.15
CA SER A 40 -3.91 -2.73 -7.39
C SER A 40 -3.10 -2.74 -6.10
N ILE A 41 -3.30 -1.74 -5.23
CA ILE A 41 -2.64 -1.68 -3.93
C ILE A 41 -3.06 -2.89 -3.08
N ILE A 42 -4.36 -3.18 -3.04
CA ILE A 42 -4.89 -4.31 -2.28
C ILE A 42 -4.31 -5.63 -2.79
N SER A 43 -4.26 -5.81 -4.11
CA SER A 43 -3.66 -7.00 -4.69
C SER A 43 -2.18 -7.15 -4.34
N THR A 44 -1.45 -6.02 -4.32
CA THR A 44 -0.03 -6.03 -3.97
C THR A 44 0.17 -6.43 -2.52
N VAL A 45 -0.68 -5.99 -1.61
CA VAL A 45 -0.62 -6.39 -0.20
C VAL A 45 -0.73 -7.92 -0.10
N ASP A 46 -1.69 -8.51 -0.79
CA ASP A 46 -1.88 -9.95 -0.76
C ASP A 46 -0.68 -10.70 -1.36
N GLU A 47 -0.21 -10.26 -2.53
CA GLU A 47 0.88 -10.94 -3.24
C GLU A 47 2.24 -10.76 -2.57
N ALA A 48 2.55 -9.55 -2.13
CA ALA A 48 3.88 -9.23 -1.60
C ALA A 48 4.04 -9.62 -0.13
N LEU A 49 2.99 -9.48 0.66
CA LEU A 49 3.04 -9.69 2.11
C LEU A 49 2.28 -10.92 2.57
N GLY A 50 1.52 -11.55 1.69
CA GLY A 50 0.72 -12.72 2.03
C GLY A 50 -0.39 -12.41 3.02
N VAL A 51 -0.83 -11.16 3.09
CA VAL A 51 -1.91 -10.74 3.99
C VAL A 51 -3.21 -10.67 3.20
N SER A 52 -4.21 -11.45 3.65
CA SER A 52 -5.52 -11.41 3.03
C SER A 52 -6.24 -10.12 3.39
N VAL A 53 -6.75 -9.40 2.39
CA VAL A 53 -7.42 -8.11 2.57
C VAL A 53 -8.93 -8.29 2.39
N ASP A 54 -9.50 -9.25 3.13
CA ASP A 54 -10.94 -9.47 3.12
C ASP A 54 -11.66 -8.60 4.14
N ASP A 55 -10.90 -8.04 5.08
CA ASP A 55 -11.42 -7.22 6.15
C ASP A 55 -11.65 -5.79 5.66
N GLU A 56 -12.83 -5.26 5.92
CA GLU A 56 -13.19 -3.90 5.55
C GLU A 56 -12.20 -2.87 6.11
N GLN A 57 -11.68 -3.11 7.32
CA GLN A 57 -10.69 -2.21 7.93
C GLN A 57 -9.40 -2.14 7.13
N MET A 58 -9.03 -3.23 6.45
CA MET A 58 -7.84 -3.24 5.62
C MET A 58 -8.07 -2.63 4.25
N ARG A 59 -9.33 -2.48 3.84
CA ARG A 59 -9.67 -2.00 2.49
C ARG A 59 -10.03 -0.53 2.45
N THR A 60 -10.21 0.12 3.60
CA THR A 60 -10.71 1.49 3.67
C THR A 60 -9.66 2.50 4.14
N PHE A 61 -8.38 2.17 3.96
CA PHE A 61 -7.32 3.11 4.29
C PHE A 61 -7.38 4.34 3.36
N THR A 62 -7.08 5.51 3.91
CA THR A 62 -7.15 6.77 3.19
C THR A 62 -5.79 7.43 2.96
N SER A 63 -4.72 6.79 3.43
CA SER A 63 -3.35 7.24 3.18
C SER A 63 -2.43 6.04 3.19
N ILE A 64 -1.25 6.22 2.60
CA ILE A 64 -0.23 5.15 2.62
C ILE A 64 0.19 4.85 4.06
N GLY A 65 0.31 5.89 4.88
CA GLY A 65 0.66 5.71 6.29
C GLY A 65 -0.35 4.87 7.05
N GLU A 66 -1.62 5.10 6.80
CA GLU A 66 -2.69 4.31 7.42
C GLU A 66 -2.57 2.83 7.06
N LEU A 67 -2.34 2.55 5.78
CA LEU A 67 -2.15 1.18 5.31
C LEU A 67 -0.94 0.54 5.98
N VAL A 68 0.19 1.24 6.02
CA VAL A 68 1.41 0.72 6.63
C VAL A 68 1.20 0.43 8.12
N GLU A 69 0.52 1.32 8.84
CA GLU A 69 0.25 1.12 10.26
C GLU A 69 -0.62 -0.13 10.50
N ARG A 70 -1.63 -0.33 9.69
CA ARG A 70 -2.50 -1.51 9.80
C ARG A 70 -1.72 -2.79 9.51
N LEU A 71 -0.82 -2.75 8.52
CA LEU A 71 0.02 -3.90 8.19
C LEU A 71 1.04 -4.18 9.28
N LYS A 72 1.61 -3.16 9.90
CA LYS A 72 2.51 -3.33 11.04
C LYS A 72 1.80 -4.01 12.21
N ALA A 73 0.55 -3.67 12.45
CA ALA A 73 -0.25 -4.28 13.51
C ALA A 73 -0.47 -5.77 13.26
N ARG A 74 -0.33 -6.22 12.02
CA ARG A 74 -0.45 -7.63 11.64
C ARG A 74 0.91 -8.32 11.49
N ASN A 75 1.99 -7.63 11.87
CA ASN A 75 3.36 -8.14 11.73
C ASN A 75 3.71 -8.51 10.28
N ALA A 76 3.21 -7.73 9.34
CA ALA A 76 3.41 -8.02 7.91
C ALA A 76 4.81 -7.64 7.42
N PHE A 77 5.52 -6.79 8.15
CA PHE A 77 6.86 -6.34 7.77
C PHE A 77 7.93 -6.94 8.67
N GLN A 78 9.11 -7.15 8.09
CA GLN A 78 10.27 -7.70 8.79
C GLN A 78 11.29 -6.59 9.06
N GLU A 79 10.93 -5.68 9.92
CA GLU A 79 11.81 -4.57 10.30
C GLU A 79 12.30 -4.67 11.73
#